data_0de190cba4479fb3a3d880fc3d51c227
#
_entry.id   0de190cba4479fb3a3d880fc3d51c227
#
_cell.length_a   1.000
_cell.length_b   1.000
_cell.length_c   1.000
_cell.angle_alpha   90.00
_cell.angle_beta   90.00
_cell.angle_gamma   90.00
#
_symmetry.space_group_name_H-M   'P 1'
#
loop_
_entity.id
_entity.type
_entity.pdbx_description
1 polymer ?
#
loop_
_entity_poly.entity_id
_entity_poly.type
_entity_poly.pdbx_seq_one_letter_code
_entity_poly.pdbx_strand_id
1 'polypeptide(L)'
;MAVITRTQVIHKPVDEVFDVLADLGSYAKWNPTIRSSRWVDDQPHGNGARFEWGLRGLGKVVQELGEFKPHVHLRIVTDLKPVKGGHRMRLTGNGDATRIDHELEITPNGIFRLFAPMLVMNGRRNLRGTANAISTHFEGAV
;
A
#
# COMPACT_ATOMS: atom_id res chain seq x y z
N MET A 1 17.04 -4.35 -7.37
CA MET A 1 15.60 -4.25 -7.06
C MET A 1 15.13 -5.55 -6.43
N ALA A 2 14.43 -5.45 -5.34
CA ALA A 2 13.81 -6.61 -4.70
C ALA A 2 12.30 -6.53 -4.86
N VAL A 3 11.64 -7.66 -5.07
CA VAL A 3 10.19 -7.76 -5.21
C VAL A 3 9.67 -8.77 -4.19
N ILE A 4 8.70 -8.33 -3.41
CA ILE A 4 8.03 -9.16 -2.40
C ILE A 4 6.57 -9.27 -2.79
N THR A 5 6.04 -10.48 -2.80
CA THR A 5 4.65 -10.73 -3.17
C THR A 5 3.88 -11.35 -2.02
N ARG A 6 2.58 -11.08 -2.00
CA ARG A 6 1.66 -11.69 -1.03
C ARG A 6 0.26 -11.71 -1.64
N THR A 7 -0.46 -12.78 -1.40
CA THR A 7 -1.84 -12.93 -1.84
C THR A 7 -2.74 -13.07 -0.62
N GLN A 8 -3.89 -12.40 -0.66
CA GLN A 8 -4.92 -12.55 0.37
C GLN A 8 -6.31 -12.55 -0.25
N VAL A 9 -7.27 -13.11 0.45
CA VAL A 9 -8.67 -13.14 0.04
C VAL A 9 -9.51 -12.44 1.11
N ILE A 10 -10.37 -11.52 0.65
CA ILE A 10 -11.31 -10.79 1.49
C ILE A 10 -12.72 -11.19 1.07
N HIS A 11 -13.56 -11.56 2.01
CA HIS A 11 -14.92 -12.00 1.75
C HIS A 11 -15.89 -10.81 1.64
N LYS A 12 -15.57 -9.90 0.72
CA LYS A 12 -16.35 -8.72 0.37
C LYS A 12 -16.25 -8.48 -1.13
N PRO A 13 -17.26 -7.82 -1.74
CA PRO A 13 -17.24 -7.52 -3.16
C PRO A 13 -16.07 -6.61 -3.56
N VAL A 14 -15.59 -6.73 -4.80
CA VAL A 14 -14.40 -6.03 -5.27
C VAL A 14 -14.55 -4.51 -5.25
N ASP A 15 -15.71 -3.98 -5.54
CA ASP A 15 -15.98 -2.54 -5.50
C ASP A 15 -15.85 -1.99 -4.08
N GLU A 16 -16.39 -2.70 -3.09
CA GLU A 16 -16.30 -2.31 -1.68
C GLU A 16 -14.85 -2.33 -1.18
N VAL A 17 -14.11 -3.39 -1.53
CA VAL A 17 -12.71 -3.51 -1.15
C VAL A 17 -11.86 -2.43 -1.83
N PHE A 18 -12.06 -2.24 -3.12
CA PHE A 18 -11.28 -1.25 -3.88
C PHE A 18 -11.51 0.16 -3.37
N ASP A 19 -12.74 0.54 -3.04
CA ASP A 19 -13.05 1.89 -2.58
C ASP A 19 -12.29 2.24 -1.29
N VAL A 20 -12.11 1.27 -0.39
CA VAL A 20 -11.30 1.48 0.82
C VAL A 20 -9.82 1.58 0.50
N LEU A 21 -9.31 0.70 -0.36
CA LEU A 21 -7.88 0.69 -0.72
C LEU A 21 -7.48 1.91 -1.55
N ALA A 22 -8.39 2.48 -2.32
CA ALA A 22 -8.12 3.66 -3.14
C ALA A 22 -8.21 4.96 -2.35
N ASP A 23 -8.81 4.96 -1.19
CA ASP A 23 -8.92 6.14 -0.33
C ASP A 23 -7.66 6.28 0.55
N LEU A 24 -6.56 6.65 -0.11
CA LEU A 24 -5.24 6.72 0.52
C LEU A 24 -5.15 7.80 1.60
N GLY A 25 -5.97 8.82 1.52
CA GLY A 25 -6.03 9.85 2.55
C GLY A 25 -6.70 9.39 3.85
N SER A 26 -7.29 8.21 3.87
CA SER A 26 -8.00 7.66 5.03
C SER A 26 -7.35 6.43 5.64
N TYR A 27 -6.17 6.02 5.17
CA TYR A 27 -5.52 4.79 5.65
C TYR A 27 -5.23 4.79 7.15
N ALA A 28 -4.97 5.93 7.75
CA ALA A 28 -4.71 6.00 9.20
C ALA A 28 -5.91 5.54 10.04
N LYS A 29 -7.11 5.55 9.48
CA LYS A 29 -8.33 5.13 10.19
C LYS A 29 -8.36 3.63 10.45
N TRP A 30 -7.70 2.84 9.61
CA TRP A 30 -7.75 1.38 9.72
C TRP A 30 -6.38 0.69 9.73
N ASN A 31 -5.32 1.36 9.29
CA ASN A 31 -3.97 0.76 9.26
C ASN A 31 -3.13 1.33 10.41
N PRO A 32 -2.86 0.51 11.46
CA PRO A 32 -2.15 1.00 12.65
C PRO A 32 -0.68 1.34 12.40
N THR A 33 -0.11 0.95 11.26
CA THR A 33 1.27 1.31 10.91
C THR A 33 1.37 2.75 10.41
N ILE A 34 0.24 3.38 10.12
CA ILE A 34 0.16 4.75 9.58
C ILE A 34 -0.44 5.65 10.67
N ARG A 35 0.34 6.63 11.13
CA ARG A 35 -0.08 7.55 12.19
C ARG A 35 -1.05 8.61 11.71
N SER A 36 -0.84 9.09 10.50
CA SER A 36 -1.67 10.13 9.90
C SER A 36 -1.74 9.92 8.41
N SER A 37 -2.83 10.33 7.80
CA SER A 37 -3.02 10.23 6.36
C SER A 37 -3.90 11.39 5.89
N ARG A 38 -3.55 11.95 4.73
CA ARG A 38 -4.35 12.98 4.08
C ARG A 38 -4.02 13.05 2.60
N TRP A 39 -4.98 13.49 1.80
CA TRP A 39 -4.72 13.86 0.43
C TRP A 39 -4.02 15.21 0.40
N VAL A 40 -3.04 15.36 -0.50
CA VAL A 40 -2.34 16.62 -0.72
C VAL A 40 -3.06 17.47 -1.77
N ASP A 41 -3.58 16.81 -2.80
CA ASP A 41 -4.26 17.47 -3.91
C ASP A 41 -5.77 17.59 -3.65
N ASP A 42 -6.39 18.66 -4.18
CA ASP A 42 -7.82 18.91 -4.02
C ASP A 42 -8.69 17.88 -4.74
N GLN A 43 -8.16 17.28 -5.81
CA GLN A 43 -8.84 16.21 -6.55
C GLN A 43 -8.05 14.91 -6.42
N PRO A 44 -8.34 14.11 -5.38
CA PRO A 44 -7.49 12.98 -5.01
C PRO A 44 -7.59 11.74 -5.88
N HIS A 45 -8.45 11.70 -6.88
CA HIS A 45 -8.69 10.46 -7.62
C HIS A 45 -7.98 10.44 -8.96
N GLY A 46 -7.25 9.35 -9.22
CA GLY A 46 -6.61 9.07 -10.49
C GLY A 46 -5.09 9.08 -10.45
N ASN A 47 -4.47 8.80 -11.59
CA ASN A 47 -3.03 8.75 -11.72
C ASN A 47 -2.40 10.11 -11.38
N GLY A 48 -1.32 10.08 -10.60
CA GLY A 48 -0.58 11.27 -10.22
C GLY A 48 -1.10 11.97 -8.98
N ALA A 49 -2.21 11.56 -8.41
CA ALA A 49 -2.72 12.14 -7.16
C ALA A 49 -1.72 11.89 -6.03
N ARG A 50 -1.49 12.90 -5.20
CA ARG A 50 -0.52 12.82 -4.11
C ARG A 50 -1.20 12.77 -2.77
N PHE A 51 -0.60 12.02 -1.84
CA PHE A 51 -1.08 11.88 -0.48
C PHE A 51 0.10 11.83 0.47
N GLU A 52 -0.15 12.19 1.73
CA GLU A 52 0.87 12.22 2.77
C GLU A 52 0.50 11.24 3.86
N TRP A 53 1.44 10.37 4.22
CA TRP A 53 1.30 9.47 5.35
C TRP A 53 2.35 9.80 6.40
N GLY A 54 1.92 9.85 7.65
CA GLY A 54 2.85 9.85 8.78
C GLY A 54 3.19 8.40 9.13
N LEU A 55 4.43 8.02 8.90
CA LEU A 55 4.91 6.66 9.12
C LEU A 55 5.70 6.58 10.43
N ARG A 56 5.49 5.51 11.18
CA ARG A 56 6.23 5.29 12.41
C ARG A 56 7.72 5.14 12.10
N GLY A 57 8.56 5.97 12.74
CA GLY A 57 10.00 5.93 12.57
C GLY A 57 10.55 6.71 11.37
N LEU A 58 9.70 7.15 10.45
CA LEU A 58 10.11 7.91 9.26
C LEU A 58 9.55 9.32 9.20
N GLY A 59 8.51 9.62 9.99
CA GLY A 59 7.82 10.89 9.91
C GLY A 59 6.86 10.96 8.71
N LYS A 60 6.62 12.16 8.22
CA LYS A 60 5.67 12.38 7.14
C LYS A 60 6.32 12.19 5.77
N VAL A 61 5.69 11.40 4.92
CA VAL A 61 6.16 11.08 3.57
C VAL A 61 5.06 11.37 2.58
N VAL A 62 5.37 12.15 1.54
CA VAL A 62 4.46 12.39 0.42
C VAL A 62 4.71 11.30 -0.62
N GLN A 63 3.63 10.67 -1.05
CA GLN A 63 3.66 9.59 -2.02
C GLN A 63 2.70 9.91 -3.16
N GLU A 64 2.77 9.15 -4.21
CA GLU A 64 1.98 9.38 -5.41
C GLU A 64 1.21 8.12 -5.80
N LEU A 65 -0.02 8.30 -6.23
CA LEU A 65 -0.81 7.23 -6.81
C LEU A 65 -0.38 7.06 -8.27
N GLY A 66 0.40 6.02 -8.52
CA GLY A 66 0.71 5.59 -9.89
C GLY A 66 -0.38 4.64 -10.37
N GLU A 67 -0.29 4.11 -11.53
CA GLU A 67 -1.23 3.14 -12.10
C GLU A 67 -2.55 3.00 -11.32
N PHE A 68 -3.61 3.61 -11.81
CA PHE A 68 -4.91 3.55 -11.16
C PHE A 68 -5.96 3.11 -12.17
N LYS A 69 -6.58 1.96 -11.90
CA LYS A 69 -7.71 1.47 -12.68
C LYS A 69 -8.79 0.97 -11.72
N PRO A 70 -9.96 1.63 -11.66
CA PRO A 70 -11.00 1.28 -10.70
C PRO A 70 -11.33 -0.20 -10.70
N HIS A 71 -11.40 -0.78 -9.52
CA HIS A 71 -11.76 -2.17 -9.23
C HIS A 71 -10.78 -3.21 -9.79
N VAL A 72 -9.65 -2.79 -10.37
CA VAL A 72 -8.67 -3.68 -10.97
C VAL A 72 -7.30 -3.58 -10.30
N HIS A 73 -6.72 -2.38 -10.27
CA HIS A 73 -5.42 -2.22 -9.63
C HIS A 73 -5.14 -0.78 -9.23
N LEU A 74 -4.22 -0.63 -8.28
CA LEU A 74 -3.61 0.65 -7.95
C LEU A 74 -2.15 0.41 -7.53
N ARG A 75 -1.34 1.44 -7.66
CA ARG A 75 0.06 1.41 -7.23
C ARG A 75 0.41 2.66 -6.45
N ILE A 76 0.97 2.46 -5.26
CA ILE A 76 1.53 3.52 -4.44
C ILE A 76 3.01 3.64 -4.80
N VAL A 77 3.44 4.83 -5.21
CA VAL A 77 4.84 5.09 -5.57
C VAL A 77 5.49 5.90 -4.46
N THR A 78 6.59 5.38 -3.93
CA THR A 78 7.34 6.00 -2.83
C THR A 78 8.75 6.30 -3.28
N ASP A 79 9.17 7.56 -3.16
CA ASP A 79 10.53 7.97 -3.45
C ASP A 79 11.11 8.65 -2.21
N LEU A 80 11.88 7.89 -1.45
CA LEU A 80 12.52 8.37 -0.21
C LEU A 80 13.99 8.77 -0.42
N LYS A 81 14.45 8.77 -1.68
CA LYS A 81 15.85 9.09 -2.00
C LYS A 81 16.81 8.66 -0.91
N PRO A 82 17.43 7.70 -0.74
CA PRO A 82 18.07 6.79 -1.69
C PRO A 82 17.33 5.47 -1.90
N VAL A 83 16.18 5.31 -1.32
CA VAL A 83 15.39 4.11 -1.47
C VAL A 83 14.09 4.47 -2.20
N LYS A 84 13.88 3.84 -3.35
CA LYS A 84 12.62 3.96 -4.10
C LYS A 84 11.83 2.70 -3.93
N GLY A 85 10.52 2.83 -3.94
CA GLY A 85 9.64 1.69 -3.80
C GLY A 85 8.29 1.89 -4.42
N GLY A 86 7.53 0.84 -4.45
CA GLY A 86 6.15 0.86 -4.90
C GLY A 86 5.39 -0.31 -4.33
N HIS A 87 4.13 -0.10 -4.05
CA HIS A 87 3.23 -1.14 -3.59
C HIS A 87 2.06 -1.22 -4.56
N ARG A 88 2.06 -2.27 -5.37
CA ARG A 88 0.96 -2.53 -6.30
C ARG A 88 -0.02 -3.50 -5.67
N MET A 89 -1.29 -3.20 -5.80
CA MET A 89 -2.37 -4.10 -5.41
C MET A 89 -3.22 -4.37 -6.64
N ARG A 90 -3.36 -5.65 -6.99
CA ARG A 90 -4.26 -6.09 -8.06
C ARG A 90 -5.41 -6.85 -7.43
N LEU A 91 -6.61 -6.49 -7.82
CA LEU A 91 -7.83 -7.07 -7.29
C LEU A 91 -8.52 -7.90 -8.34
N THR A 92 -8.95 -9.09 -7.93
CA THR A 92 -9.75 -9.98 -8.77
C THR A 92 -11.01 -10.33 -8.01
N GLY A 93 -12.15 -9.87 -8.53
CA GLY A 93 -13.44 -10.18 -7.94
C GLY A 93 -13.92 -11.59 -8.29
N ASN A 94 -14.55 -12.26 -7.33
CA ASN A 94 -15.17 -13.55 -7.52
C ASN A 94 -16.46 -13.57 -6.68
N GLY A 95 -17.54 -13.01 -7.25
CA GLY A 95 -18.80 -12.85 -6.53
C GLY A 95 -18.66 -11.94 -5.33
N ASP A 96 -18.89 -12.46 -4.13
CA ASP A 96 -18.81 -11.72 -2.89
C ASP A 96 -17.42 -11.75 -2.24
N ALA A 97 -16.42 -12.24 -2.97
CA ALA A 97 -15.05 -12.30 -2.48
C ALA A 97 -14.11 -11.55 -3.41
N THR A 98 -12.99 -11.09 -2.87
CA THR A 98 -11.95 -10.38 -3.63
C THR A 98 -10.61 -10.97 -3.28
N ARG A 99 -9.84 -11.33 -4.31
CA ARG A 99 -8.45 -11.70 -4.17
C ARG A 99 -7.60 -10.47 -4.38
N ILE A 100 -6.67 -10.21 -3.47
CA ILE A 100 -5.72 -9.11 -3.57
C ILE A 100 -4.34 -9.70 -3.74
N ASP A 101 -3.69 -9.38 -4.86
CA ASP A 101 -2.30 -9.74 -5.12
C ASP A 101 -1.45 -8.51 -4.85
N HIS A 102 -0.68 -8.56 -3.77
CA HIS A 102 0.25 -7.51 -3.39
C HIS A 102 1.62 -7.73 -4.01
N GLU A 103 2.22 -6.66 -4.50
CA GLU A 103 3.59 -6.65 -4.99
C GLU A 103 4.30 -5.42 -4.44
N LEU A 104 5.31 -5.65 -3.61
CA LEU A 104 6.11 -4.59 -3.03
C LEU A 104 7.48 -4.58 -3.68
N GLU A 105 7.84 -3.46 -4.31
CA GLU A 105 9.13 -3.26 -4.94
C GLU A 105 9.99 -2.37 -4.06
N ILE A 106 11.26 -2.74 -3.87
CA ILE A 106 12.24 -1.98 -3.09
C ILE A 106 13.50 -1.84 -3.92
N THR A 107 13.91 -0.61 -4.21
CA THR A 107 15.10 -0.31 -4.99
C THR A 107 16.02 0.61 -4.19
N PRO A 108 16.98 0.04 -3.43
CA PRO A 108 17.98 0.85 -2.74
C PRO A 108 19.03 1.34 -3.72
N ASN A 109 19.55 2.55 -3.49
CA ASN A 109 20.58 3.16 -4.31
C ASN A 109 21.82 3.48 -3.45
N GLY A 110 22.99 3.51 -4.10
CA GLY A 110 24.24 3.87 -3.44
C GLY A 110 24.60 2.93 -2.31
N ILE A 111 25.02 3.50 -1.18
CA ILE A 111 25.42 2.77 0.01
C ILE A 111 24.27 1.92 0.59
N PHE A 112 23.02 2.30 0.33
CA PHE A 112 21.86 1.58 0.83
C PHE A 112 21.69 0.19 0.22
N ARG A 113 22.41 -0.10 -0.87
CA ARG A 113 22.46 -1.46 -1.43
C ARG A 113 23.06 -2.46 -0.44
N LEU A 114 23.95 -1.99 0.43
CA LEU A 114 24.56 -2.84 1.47
C LEU A 114 23.53 -3.26 2.52
N PHE A 115 22.46 -2.52 2.66
CA PHE A 115 21.38 -2.81 3.61
C PHE A 115 20.19 -3.50 2.97
N ALA A 116 20.32 -3.95 1.72
CA ALA A 116 19.21 -4.58 0.99
C ALA A 116 18.55 -5.73 1.77
N PRO A 117 19.27 -6.67 2.41
CA PRO A 117 18.61 -7.73 3.18
C PRO A 117 17.75 -7.21 4.32
N MET A 118 18.20 -6.16 5.01
CA MET A 118 17.42 -5.53 6.09
C MET A 118 16.19 -4.83 5.54
N LEU A 119 16.33 -4.13 4.41
CA LEU A 119 15.22 -3.42 3.77
C LEU A 119 14.16 -4.42 3.28
N VAL A 120 14.57 -5.54 2.73
CA VAL A 120 13.66 -6.60 2.30
C VAL A 120 12.91 -7.20 3.49
N MET A 121 13.60 -7.46 4.59
CA MET A 121 12.98 -7.99 5.80
C MET A 121 11.95 -7.00 6.37
N ASN A 122 12.29 -5.72 6.42
CA ASN A 122 11.35 -4.68 6.85
C ASN A 122 10.17 -4.56 5.91
N GLY A 123 10.41 -4.68 4.60
CA GLY A 123 9.36 -4.66 3.59
C GLY A 123 8.39 -5.83 3.75
N ARG A 124 8.89 -7.03 4.00
CA ARG A 124 8.03 -8.20 4.26
C ARG A 124 7.16 -8.01 5.49
N ARG A 125 7.76 -7.48 6.56
CA ARG A 125 7.04 -7.22 7.80
C ARG A 125 5.96 -6.17 7.59
N ASN A 126 6.29 -5.10 6.89
CA ASN A 126 5.36 -4.02 6.59
C ASN A 126 4.21 -4.50 5.70
N LEU A 127 4.51 -5.27 4.67
CA LEU A 127 3.49 -5.83 3.78
C LEU A 127 2.55 -6.77 4.53
N ARG A 128 3.08 -7.63 5.39
CA ARG A 128 2.27 -8.51 6.22
C ARG A 128 1.38 -7.71 7.16
N GLY A 129 1.91 -6.65 7.77
CA GLY A 129 1.13 -5.78 8.64
C GLY A 129 -0.01 -5.08 7.91
N THR A 130 0.26 -4.60 6.70
CA THR A 130 -0.78 -3.98 5.86
C THR A 130 -1.85 -5.00 5.45
N ALA A 131 -1.44 -6.18 5.02
CA ALA A 131 -2.39 -7.23 4.64
C ALA A 131 -3.27 -7.65 5.84
N ASN A 132 -2.68 -7.79 7.02
CA ASN A 132 -3.43 -8.10 8.24
C ASN A 132 -4.40 -6.97 8.60
N ALA A 133 -4.00 -5.71 8.43
CA ALA A 133 -4.87 -4.56 8.68
C ALA A 133 -6.07 -4.55 7.73
N ILE A 134 -5.86 -4.89 6.46
CA ILE A 134 -6.94 -5.01 5.48
C ILE A 134 -7.92 -6.10 5.91
N SER A 135 -7.42 -7.28 6.26
CA SER A 135 -8.27 -8.38 6.71
C SER A 135 -9.07 -8.01 7.96
N THR A 136 -8.44 -7.37 8.92
CA THR A 136 -9.10 -6.93 10.16
C THR A 136 -10.18 -5.89 9.87
N HIS A 137 -9.91 -4.96 8.96
CA HIS A 137 -10.88 -3.91 8.61
C HIS A 137 -12.16 -4.50 8.00
N PHE A 138 -12.03 -5.46 7.10
CA PHE A 138 -13.19 -6.02 6.39
C PHE A 138 -13.84 -7.21 7.10
N GLU A 139 -13.07 -8.03 7.80
CA GLU A 139 -13.56 -9.29 8.38
C GLU A 139 -13.56 -9.27 9.91
N GLY A 140 -13.10 -8.19 10.50
CA GLY A 140 -12.99 -8.05 11.94
C GLY A 140 -11.78 -8.75 12.53
N ALA A 141 -11.50 -8.44 13.81
CA ALA A 141 -10.43 -9.09 14.55
C ALA A 141 -10.88 -10.52 14.89
N VAL A 142 -10.07 -11.48 14.54
CA VAL A 142 -10.31 -12.88 14.87
C VAL A 142 -9.56 -13.25 16.13
#